data_af84827a15ee92db322a6b4574874396
#
_entry.id   af84827a15ee92db322a6b4574874396
#
_cell.length_a   1.000
_cell.length_b   1.000
_cell.length_c   1.000
_cell.angle_alpha   90.00
_cell.angle_beta   90.00
_cell.angle_gamma   90.00
#
_symmetry.space_group_name_H-M   'P 1'
#
loop_
_entity.id
_entity.type
_entity.pdbx_description
1 polymer ?
#
loop_
_entity_poly.entity_id
_entity_poly.type
_entity_poly.pdbx_seq_one_letter_code
_entity_poly.pdbx_strand_id
1 'polypeptide(L)'
;MSTQIAPWIILFTPLAAAALILLLGRFSKRLSAALALASAFTGCALSWWLFTQPDAVQQLSYNWLSFGPDFTVPISFTIDKLSKVMLLVVTSISALVFTYSLGYMREEEGYSRFFGGLSLFLFSMLGIVLASNFVMMFIFWELVGVSSYILIGHYYSKDSAADAGKQAFIVNRIGDFGFMLGILLFWFATGSIVFQEIVDQVPGLMIAPIFLTVACVLVFMGTVGKSAQMPLHVWLPNSMEGPTPVSSLLHAATMVAAGVYMLARIFPILEVVPDAREIIAWVGGITCFAAALMATQQSDIKRILAYSTISQLGYMVLGIAVAPTSDVA
;
A
#
# COMPACT_ATOMS: atom_id res chain seq x y z
N MET A 1 11.15 -15.61 20.80
CA MET A 1 11.28 -14.25 20.22
C MET A 1 10.13 -13.42 20.74
N SER A 2 10.33 -12.19 21.19
CA SER A 2 9.22 -11.40 21.71
C SER A 2 8.36 -10.86 20.56
N THR A 3 7.05 -10.82 20.73
CA THR A 3 6.10 -10.24 19.78
C THR A 3 6.36 -8.76 19.51
N GLN A 4 7.06 -8.08 20.41
CA GLN A 4 7.46 -6.67 20.29
C GLN A 4 8.60 -6.43 19.29
N ILE A 5 9.52 -7.38 19.12
CA ILE A 5 10.70 -7.22 18.24
C ILE A 5 10.39 -7.67 16.81
N ALA A 6 9.49 -8.64 16.63
CA ALA A 6 9.18 -9.20 15.32
C ALA A 6 8.77 -8.14 14.27
N PRO A 7 7.88 -7.18 14.54
CA PRO A 7 7.48 -6.17 13.56
C PRO A 7 8.63 -5.29 13.08
N TRP A 8 9.56 -4.96 13.99
CA TRP A 8 10.77 -4.21 13.65
C TRP A 8 11.67 -4.99 12.69
N ILE A 9 11.86 -6.28 12.95
CA ILE A 9 12.64 -7.15 12.05
C ILE A 9 11.94 -7.29 10.71
N ILE A 10 10.63 -7.56 10.69
CA ILE A 10 9.82 -7.66 9.46
C ILE A 10 10.00 -6.39 8.62
N LEU A 11 9.89 -5.21 9.23
CA LEU A 11 10.00 -3.95 8.52
C LEU A 11 11.43 -3.67 8.05
N PHE A 12 12.44 -3.76 8.92
CA PHE A 12 13.77 -3.25 8.59
C PHE A 12 14.66 -4.23 7.84
N THR A 13 14.36 -5.53 7.79
CA THR A 13 15.17 -6.47 6.99
C THR A 13 15.14 -6.19 5.49
N PRO A 14 14.00 -5.83 4.86
CA PRO A 14 13.99 -5.45 3.44
C PRO A 14 14.72 -4.12 3.17
N LEU A 15 14.64 -3.17 4.10
CA LEU A 15 15.40 -1.91 3.98
C LEU A 15 16.90 -2.16 4.04
N ALA A 16 17.37 -2.97 4.99
CA ALA A 16 18.76 -3.35 5.09
C ALA A 16 19.24 -4.08 3.83
N ALA A 17 18.42 -5.02 3.31
CA ALA A 17 18.70 -5.69 2.05
C ALA A 17 18.81 -4.70 0.89
N ALA A 18 17.86 -3.77 0.74
CA ALA A 18 17.87 -2.74 -0.30
C ALA A 18 19.16 -1.89 -0.22
N ALA A 19 19.51 -1.40 0.96
CA ALA A 19 20.72 -0.60 1.17
C ALA A 19 22.00 -1.39 0.83
N LEU A 20 22.12 -2.62 1.31
CA LEU A 20 23.27 -3.47 1.02
C LEU A 20 23.38 -3.84 -0.47
N ILE A 21 22.23 -4.08 -1.14
CA ILE A 21 22.22 -4.34 -2.58
C ILE A 21 22.65 -3.10 -3.36
N LEU A 22 22.20 -1.90 -3.00
CA LEU A 22 22.61 -0.67 -3.67
C LEU A 22 24.10 -0.39 -3.50
N LEU A 23 24.67 -0.69 -2.34
CA LEU A 23 26.09 -0.48 -2.04
C LEU A 23 26.99 -1.56 -2.65
N LEU A 24 26.62 -2.83 -2.52
CA LEU A 24 27.46 -3.99 -2.80
C LEU A 24 27.03 -4.77 -4.05
N GLY A 25 25.80 -4.58 -4.55
CA GLY A 25 25.23 -5.38 -5.63
C GLY A 25 25.95 -5.27 -6.95
N ARG A 26 26.70 -4.17 -7.18
CA ARG A 26 27.55 -4.00 -8.37
C ARG A 26 28.66 -5.05 -8.47
N PHE A 27 29.03 -5.67 -7.35
CA PHE A 27 30.11 -6.65 -7.30
C PHE A 27 29.64 -8.09 -7.57
N SER A 28 28.35 -8.41 -7.28
CA SER A 28 27.84 -9.77 -7.47
C SER A 28 26.32 -9.82 -7.59
N LYS A 29 25.83 -10.30 -8.76
CA LYS A 29 24.41 -10.60 -8.99
C LYS A 29 23.89 -11.62 -7.95
N ARG A 30 24.69 -12.64 -7.59
CA ARG A 30 24.31 -13.68 -6.62
C ARG A 30 24.10 -13.11 -5.22
N LEU A 31 24.97 -12.19 -4.80
CA LEU A 31 24.84 -11.53 -3.50
C LEU A 31 23.54 -10.70 -3.41
N SER A 32 23.24 -9.94 -4.46
CA SER A 32 22.00 -9.14 -4.51
C SER A 32 20.76 -10.00 -4.39
N ALA A 33 20.71 -11.10 -5.12
CA ALA A 33 19.62 -12.06 -5.04
C ALA A 33 19.51 -12.71 -3.65
N ALA A 34 20.63 -13.17 -3.10
CA ALA A 34 20.65 -13.82 -1.78
C ALA A 34 20.14 -12.88 -0.66
N LEU A 35 20.59 -11.61 -0.66
CA LEU A 35 20.13 -10.61 0.31
C LEU A 35 18.63 -10.33 0.19
N ALA A 36 18.14 -10.14 -1.04
CA ALA A 36 16.73 -9.90 -1.28
C ALA A 36 15.86 -11.09 -0.84
N LEU A 37 16.23 -12.32 -1.24
CA LEU A 37 15.50 -13.51 -0.84
C LEU A 37 15.54 -13.72 0.68
N ALA A 38 16.71 -13.58 1.29
CA ALA A 38 16.84 -13.72 2.75
C ALA A 38 15.88 -12.76 3.47
N SER A 39 15.79 -11.49 3.02
CA SER A 39 14.86 -10.52 3.62
C SER A 39 13.40 -10.92 3.44
N ALA A 40 13.00 -11.35 2.23
CA ALA A 40 11.63 -11.75 1.93
C ALA A 40 11.21 -13.01 2.71
N PHE A 41 12.07 -14.03 2.78
CA PHE A 41 11.78 -15.25 3.54
C PHE A 41 11.80 -15.01 5.06
N THR A 42 12.67 -14.14 5.57
CA THR A 42 12.65 -13.72 6.98
C THR A 42 11.35 -13.04 7.32
N GLY A 43 10.92 -12.07 6.50
CA GLY A 43 9.63 -11.40 6.65
C GLY A 43 8.46 -12.39 6.61
N CYS A 44 8.47 -13.33 5.66
CA CYS A 44 7.44 -14.37 5.53
C CYS A 44 7.39 -15.28 6.77
N ALA A 45 8.52 -15.85 7.20
CA ALA A 45 8.57 -16.74 8.36
C ALA A 45 8.07 -16.04 9.65
N LEU A 46 8.49 -14.78 9.85
CA LEU A 46 8.07 -14.00 11.01
C LEU A 46 6.60 -13.61 10.96
N SER A 47 6.05 -13.31 9.78
CA SER A 47 4.63 -13.01 9.61
C SER A 47 3.76 -14.24 9.89
N TRP A 48 4.17 -15.43 9.41
CA TRP A 48 3.52 -16.69 9.74
C TRP A 48 3.58 -16.99 11.24
N TRP A 49 4.73 -16.79 11.88
CA TRP A 49 4.86 -16.93 13.32
C TRP A 49 3.97 -15.95 14.08
N LEU A 50 3.95 -14.68 13.67
CA LEU A 50 3.12 -13.64 14.29
C LEU A 50 1.62 -13.93 14.15
N PHE A 51 1.21 -14.53 13.03
CA PHE A 51 -0.17 -14.95 12.79
C PHE A 51 -0.64 -16.02 13.79
N THR A 52 0.25 -16.91 14.25
CA THR A 52 -0.06 -17.93 15.24
C THR A 52 -0.14 -17.42 16.69
N GLN A 53 0.29 -16.16 16.93
CA GLN A 53 0.23 -15.58 18.27
C GLN A 53 -1.20 -15.13 18.62
N PRO A 54 -1.56 -15.09 19.92
CA PRO A 54 -2.87 -14.64 20.37
C PRO A 54 -3.26 -13.28 19.78
N ASP A 55 -4.55 -13.08 19.58
CA ASP A 55 -5.12 -11.84 19.05
C ASP A 55 -5.16 -10.75 20.14
N ALA A 56 -4.00 -10.26 20.53
CA ALA A 56 -3.89 -9.07 21.36
C ALA A 56 -3.47 -7.91 20.47
N VAL A 57 -4.24 -6.82 20.47
CA VAL A 57 -3.83 -5.59 19.79
C VAL A 57 -2.58 -5.08 20.49
N GLN A 58 -1.48 -5.01 19.77
CA GLN A 58 -0.21 -4.49 20.28
C GLN A 58 0.07 -3.15 19.59
N GLN A 59 0.23 -2.13 20.38
CA GLN A 59 0.70 -0.83 19.95
C GLN A 59 2.14 -0.63 20.43
N LEU A 60 3.07 -0.52 19.48
CA LEU A 60 4.47 -0.23 19.73
C LEU A 60 4.71 1.20 19.29
N SER A 61 5.09 2.09 20.18
CA SER A 61 5.24 3.51 19.90
C SER A 61 6.61 4.03 20.33
N TYR A 62 7.21 4.84 19.46
CA TYR A 62 8.42 5.60 19.71
C TYR A 62 8.23 7.04 19.22
N ASN A 63 8.37 8.03 20.09
CA ASN A 63 8.24 9.44 19.72
C ASN A 63 9.40 9.84 18.82
N TRP A 64 9.10 10.15 17.57
CA TRP A 64 10.09 10.50 16.56
C TRP A 64 10.24 12.00 16.38
N LEU A 65 9.15 12.72 16.13
CA LEU A 65 9.13 14.16 15.95
C LEU A 65 8.15 14.78 16.93
N SER A 66 8.59 15.84 17.63
CA SER A 66 7.74 16.65 18.49
C SER A 66 7.86 18.11 18.09
N PHE A 67 6.74 18.71 17.73
CA PHE A 67 6.63 20.12 17.37
C PHE A 67 5.84 20.86 18.46
N GLY A 68 6.52 21.23 19.55
CA GLY A 68 5.87 21.79 20.74
C GLY A 68 5.18 20.74 21.63
N PRO A 69 4.40 21.19 22.62
CA PRO A 69 3.74 20.29 23.57
C PRO A 69 2.54 19.56 22.96
N ASP A 70 1.93 20.11 21.90
CA ASP A 70 0.61 19.69 21.41
C ASP A 70 0.68 18.81 20.15
N PHE A 71 1.84 18.68 19.50
CA PHE A 71 1.95 17.88 18.27
C PHE A 71 3.17 16.97 18.28
N THR A 72 2.89 15.66 18.39
CA THR A 72 3.92 14.61 18.36
C THR A 72 3.59 13.61 17.27
N VAL A 73 4.56 13.30 16.42
CA VAL A 73 4.48 12.24 15.41
C VAL A 73 5.22 11.02 15.92
N PRO A 74 4.52 9.97 16.36
CA PRO A 74 5.16 8.74 16.77
C PRO A 74 5.44 7.84 15.57
N ILE A 75 6.58 7.14 15.58
CA ILE A 75 6.72 5.91 14.80
C ILE A 75 6.07 4.81 15.64
N SER A 76 4.91 4.34 15.20
CA SER A 76 4.14 3.38 15.96
C SER A 76 3.51 2.33 15.06
N PHE A 77 3.44 1.09 15.55
CA PHE A 77 2.89 -0.05 14.84
C PHE A 77 1.62 -0.54 15.53
N THR A 78 0.62 -0.86 14.72
CA THR A 78 -0.57 -1.57 15.18
C THR A 78 -0.56 -3.00 14.64
N ILE A 79 -0.61 -3.97 15.55
CA ILE A 79 -0.67 -5.39 15.22
C ILE A 79 -2.00 -5.92 15.72
N ASP A 80 -2.93 -6.05 14.81
CA ASP A 80 -4.28 -6.59 15.00
C ASP A 80 -4.56 -7.68 13.94
N LYS A 81 -5.76 -8.22 13.91
CA LYS A 81 -6.16 -9.26 12.95
C LYS A 81 -5.95 -8.82 11.51
N LEU A 82 -6.36 -7.58 11.17
CA LEU A 82 -6.26 -7.02 9.83
C LEU A 82 -4.80 -6.90 9.38
N SER A 83 -3.93 -6.34 10.23
CA SER A 83 -2.51 -6.22 9.92
C SER A 83 -1.81 -7.58 9.82
N LYS A 84 -2.14 -8.55 10.70
CA LYS A 84 -1.58 -9.92 10.64
C LYS A 84 -1.91 -10.61 9.31
N VAL A 85 -3.19 -10.57 8.88
CA VAL A 85 -3.61 -11.15 7.60
C VAL A 85 -2.88 -10.48 6.45
N MET A 86 -2.82 -9.14 6.44
CA MET A 86 -2.18 -8.41 5.35
C MET A 86 -0.66 -8.63 5.33
N LEU A 87 0.02 -8.69 6.49
CA LEU A 87 1.43 -9.07 6.58
C LEU A 87 1.69 -10.43 5.96
N LEU A 88 0.84 -11.42 6.29
CA LEU A 88 0.96 -12.77 5.77
C LEU A 88 0.82 -12.81 4.25
N VAL A 89 -0.18 -12.12 3.69
CA VAL A 89 -0.41 -12.04 2.24
C VAL A 89 0.77 -11.37 1.55
N VAL A 90 1.16 -10.17 2.00
CA VAL A 90 2.24 -9.39 1.39
C VAL A 90 3.57 -10.14 1.40
N THR A 91 3.97 -10.69 2.56
CA THR A 91 5.27 -11.35 2.69
C THR A 91 5.33 -12.69 1.96
N SER A 92 4.24 -13.49 1.98
CA SER A 92 4.19 -14.76 1.26
C SER A 92 4.27 -14.57 -0.25
N ILE A 93 3.47 -13.65 -0.80
CA ILE A 93 3.52 -13.35 -2.25
C ILE A 93 4.87 -12.75 -2.63
N SER A 94 5.42 -11.85 -1.81
CA SER A 94 6.76 -11.29 -2.06
C SER A 94 7.82 -12.38 -2.11
N ALA A 95 7.83 -13.34 -1.18
CA ALA A 95 8.79 -14.44 -1.18
C ALA A 95 8.70 -15.28 -2.47
N LEU A 96 7.48 -15.57 -2.95
CA LEU A 96 7.25 -16.28 -4.21
C LEU A 96 7.73 -15.49 -5.43
N VAL A 97 7.39 -14.19 -5.51
CA VAL A 97 7.78 -13.32 -6.62
C VAL A 97 9.30 -13.13 -6.65
N PHE A 98 9.95 -12.92 -5.49
CA PHE A 98 11.41 -12.81 -5.43
C PHE A 98 12.09 -14.09 -5.91
N THR A 99 11.55 -15.26 -5.53
CA THR A 99 12.06 -16.56 -6.00
C THR A 99 11.89 -16.70 -7.52
N TYR A 100 10.70 -16.39 -8.06
CA TYR A 100 10.46 -16.41 -9.50
C TYR A 100 11.40 -15.48 -10.27
N SER A 101 11.68 -14.30 -9.70
CA SER A 101 12.56 -13.29 -10.29
C SER A 101 14.00 -13.75 -10.49
N LEU A 102 14.48 -14.76 -9.74
CA LEU A 102 15.82 -15.34 -9.92
C LEU A 102 16.01 -15.89 -11.33
N GLY A 103 15.02 -16.61 -11.83
CA GLY A 103 15.03 -17.17 -13.17
C GLY A 103 14.71 -16.12 -14.24
N TYR A 104 13.63 -15.34 -14.01
CA TYR A 104 13.13 -14.40 -14.98
C TYR A 104 14.13 -13.28 -15.33
N MET A 105 14.84 -12.72 -14.33
CA MET A 105 15.77 -11.60 -14.50
C MET A 105 17.23 -12.05 -14.72
N ARG A 106 17.51 -13.35 -14.84
CA ARG A 106 18.87 -13.90 -14.84
C ARG A 106 19.80 -13.26 -15.86
N GLU A 107 19.29 -13.04 -17.07
CA GLU A 107 20.04 -12.53 -18.22
C GLU A 107 19.87 -11.01 -18.42
N GLU A 108 18.97 -10.40 -17.63
CA GLU A 108 18.62 -8.99 -17.77
C GLU A 108 19.69 -8.05 -17.23
N GLU A 109 19.81 -6.89 -17.87
CA GLU A 109 20.61 -5.79 -17.35
C GLU A 109 19.94 -5.14 -16.14
N GLY A 110 20.75 -4.60 -15.22
CA GLY A 110 20.21 -3.94 -14.03
C GLY A 110 19.68 -4.89 -12.95
N TYR A 111 20.11 -6.16 -12.96
CA TYR A 111 19.71 -7.20 -12.01
C TYR A 111 19.75 -6.75 -10.54
N SER A 112 20.85 -6.14 -10.09
CA SER A 112 20.99 -5.67 -8.71
C SER A 112 20.07 -4.49 -8.41
N ARG A 113 19.90 -3.55 -9.36
CA ARG A 113 18.93 -2.45 -9.24
C ARG A 113 17.51 -2.97 -9.10
N PHE A 114 17.15 -4.02 -9.84
CA PHE A 114 15.85 -4.67 -9.76
C PHE A 114 15.59 -5.24 -8.36
N PHE A 115 16.48 -6.07 -7.83
CA PHE A 115 16.30 -6.66 -6.49
C PHE A 115 16.39 -5.63 -5.36
N GLY A 116 17.20 -4.58 -5.51
CA GLY A 116 17.21 -3.44 -4.60
C GLY A 116 15.87 -2.69 -4.60
N GLY A 117 15.29 -2.45 -5.79
CA GLY A 117 13.97 -1.85 -5.95
C GLY A 117 12.85 -2.70 -5.36
N LEU A 118 12.87 -4.03 -5.58
CA LEU A 118 11.90 -4.95 -4.96
C LEU A 118 11.98 -4.93 -3.43
N SER A 119 13.19 -4.93 -2.88
CA SER A 119 13.39 -4.91 -1.42
C SER A 119 12.92 -3.57 -0.83
N LEU A 120 13.19 -2.44 -1.49
CA LEU A 120 12.68 -1.12 -1.08
C LEU A 120 11.16 -1.06 -1.14
N PHE A 121 10.57 -1.63 -2.18
CA PHE A 121 9.13 -1.71 -2.35
C PHE A 121 8.48 -2.55 -1.24
N LEU A 122 9.06 -3.70 -0.91
CA LEU A 122 8.59 -4.56 0.19
C LEU A 122 8.65 -3.82 1.53
N PHE A 123 9.75 -3.13 1.84
CA PHE A 123 9.87 -2.26 3.02
C PHE A 123 8.74 -1.24 3.08
N SER A 124 8.50 -0.56 1.98
CA SER A 124 7.49 0.49 1.90
C SER A 124 6.08 -0.05 2.14
N MET A 125 5.77 -1.20 1.55
CA MET A 125 4.46 -1.84 1.73
C MET A 125 4.24 -2.35 3.16
N LEU A 126 5.26 -2.96 3.76
CA LEU A 126 5.19 -3.41 5.16
C LEU A 126 5.01 -2.23 6.12
N GLY A 127 5.60 -1.07 5.81
CA GLY A 127 5.40 0.15 6.57
C GLY A 127 3.95 0.65 6.54
N ILE A 128 3.26 0.57 5.38
CA ILE A 128 1.82 0.87 5.29
C ILE A 128 1.01 -0.08 6.18
N VAL A 129 1.29 -1.38 6.10
CA VAL A 129 0.53 -2.41 6.84
C VAL A 129 0.70 -2.27 8.35
N LEU A 130 1.88 -1.87 8.81
CA LEU A 130 2.18 -1.71 10.24
C LEU A 130 1.79 -0.34 10.79
N ALA A 131 1.54 0.67 9.94
CA ALA A 131 1.26 2.03 10.38
C ALA A 131 0.06 2.11 11.32
N SER A 132 0.22 2.81 12.45
CA SER A 132 -0.83 3.09 13.43
C SER A 132 -1.39 4.51 13.32
N ASN A 133 -0.79 5.34 12.47
CA ASN A 133 -1.19 6.72 12.29
C ASN A 133 -1.12 7.14 10.81
N PHE A 134 -1.85 8.19 10.48
CA PHE A 134 -1.95 8.69 9.11
C PHE A 134 -0.62 9.22 8.55
N VAL A 135 0.20 9.89 9.36
CA VAL A 135 1.47 10.46 8.88
C VAL A 135 2.46 9.35 8.52
N MET A 136 2.60 8.34 9.37
CA MET A 136 3.43 7.18 9.08
C MET A 136 2.90 6.45 7.84
N MET A 137 1.59 6.21 7.75
CA MET A 137 0.98 5.60 6.57
C MET A 137 1.28 6.41 5.31
N PHE A 138 1.16 7.75 5.35
CA PHE A 138 1.43 8.63 4.22
C PHE A 138 2.89 8.60 3.77
N ILE A 139 3.85 8.59 4.71
CA ILE A 139 5.29 8.48 4.37
C ILE A 139 5.57 7.19 3.59
N PHE A 140 5.08 6.06 4.08
CA PHE A 140 5.25 4.78 3.39
C PHE A 140 4.43 4.69 2.09
N TRP A 141 3.28 5.36 2.03
CA TRP A 141 2.46 5.49 0.84
C TRP A 141 3.20 6.17 -0.30
N GLU A 142 3.89 7.24 0.00
CA GLU A 142 4.75 7.96 -0.92
C GLU A 142 5.95 7.13 -1.36
N LEU A 143 6.55 6.40 -0.43
CA LEU A 143 7.71 5.55 -0.71
C LEU A 143 7.33 4.35 -1.61
N VAL A 144 6.12 3.79 -1.46
CA VAL A 144 5.55 2.82 -2.42
C VAL A 144 5.42 3.45 -3.80
N GLY A 145 4.98 4.71 -3.89
CA GLY A 145 4.90 5.45 -5.16
C GLY A 145 6.26 5.58 -5.85
N VAL A 146 7.29 5.99 -5.12
CA VAL A 146 8.66 6.12 -5.65
C VAL A 146 9.24 4.77 -6.05
N SER A 147 9.11 3.75 -5.21
CA SER A 147 9.65 2.42 -5.52
C SER A 147 8.94 1.77 -6.70
N SER A 148 7.62 1.98 -6.85
CA SER A 148 6.87 1.53 -8.03
C SER A 148 7.30 2.22 -9.31
N TYR A 149 7.57 3.53 -9.27
CA TYR A 149 8.14 4.28 -10.39
C TYR A 149 9.44 3.65 -10.91
N ILE A 150 10.37 3.34 -9.98
CA ILE A 150 11.66 2.72 -10.31
C ILE A 150 11.47 1.33 -10.93
N LEU A 151 10.51 0.57 -10.42
CA LEU A 151 10.24 -0.81 -10.85
C LEU A 151 9.49 -0.88 -12.19
N ILE A 152 8.47 -0.05 -12.39
CA ILE A 152 7.73 0.05 -13.67
C ILE A 152 8.67 0.56 -14.78
N GLY A 153 9.45 1.60 -14.47
CA GLY A 153 10.45 2.16 -15.37
C GLY A 153 11.76 1.36 -15.42
N HIS A 154 11.77 0.06 -15.06
CA HIS A 154 13.00 -0.75 -15.08
C HIS A 154 13.70 -0.73 -16.43
N TYR A 155 12.93 -0.85 -17.50
CA TYR A 155 13.39 -0.77 -18.89
C TYR A 155 13.39 0.68 -19.41
N TYR A 156 13.96 1.61 -18.65
CA TYR A 156 13.95 3.07 -18.93
C TYR A 156 14.57 3.47 -20.28
N SER A 157 15.31 2.57 -20.94
CA SER A 157 15.81 2.76 -22.31
C SER A 157 14.70 2.66 -23.37
N LYS A 158 13.52 2.10 -23.00
CA LYS A 158 12.32 2.09 -23.83
C LYS A 158 11.44 3.27 -23.43
N ASP A 159 11.12 4.16 -24.37
CA ASP A 159 10.28 5.33 -24.10
C ASP A 159 8.93 4.95 -23.50
N SER A 160 8.30 3.86 -23.98
CA SER A 160 7.02 3.36 -23.45
C SER A 160 7.10 3.00 -21.97
N ALA A 161 8.17 2.35 -21.52
CA ALA A 161 8.35 1.97 -20.11
C ALA A 161 8.70 3.19 -19.23
N ALA A 162 9.52 4.11 -19.75
CA ALA A 162 9.85 5.36 -19.07
C ALA A 162 8.59 6.22 -18.85
N ASP A 163 7.75 6.35 -19.89
CA ASP A 163 6.51 7.12 -19.83
C ASP A 163 5.45 6.44 -18.95
N ALA A 164 5.35 5.11 -18.98
CA ALA A 164 4.48 4.37 -18.08
C ALA A 164 4.85 4.58 -16.60
N GLY A 165 6.14 4.57 -16.28
CA GLY A 165 6.61 4.89 -14.92
C GLY A 165 6.25 6.31 -14.50
N LYS A 166 6.53 7.32 -15.34
CA LYS A 166 6.16 8.72 -15.08
C LYS A 166 4.66 8.88 -14.90
N GLN A 167 3.86 8.28 -15.78
CA GLN A 167 2.40 8.33 -15.71
C GLN A 167 1.90 7.73 -14.39
N ALA A 168 2.39 6.55 -14.02
CA ALA A 168 2.02 5.91 -12.75
C ALA A 168 2.35 6.83 -11.56
N PHE A 169 3.53 7.44 -11.54
CA PHE A 169 3.94 8.33 -10.47
C PHE A 169 3.05 9.59 -10.39
N ILE A 170 2.83 10.29 -11.52
CA ILE A 170 2.07 11.54 -11.55
C ILE A 170 0.61 11.31 -11.20
N VAL A 171 -0.03 10.28 -11.77
CA VAL A 171 -1.45 9.99 -11.51
C VAL A 171 -1.67 9.61 -10.04
N ASN A 172 -0.79 8.80 -9.47
CA ASN A 172 -0.84 8.49 -8.05
C ASN A 172 -0.66 9.72 -7.17
N ARG A 173 0.25 10.64 -7.55
CA ARG A 173 0.51 11.88 -6.81
C ARG A 173 -0.74 12.78 -6.73
N ILE A 174 -1.59 12.79 -7.75
CA ILE A 174 -2.87 13.52 -7.69
C ILE A 174 -3.77 12.95 -6.57
N GLY A 175 -3.85 11.63 -6.46
CA GLY A 175 -4.58 10.97 -5.38
C GLY A 175 -3.96 11.23 -4.00
N ASP A 176 -2.63 11.18 -3.93
CA ASP A 176 -1.86 11.37 -2.69
C ASP A 176 -1.99 12.81 -2.16
N PHE A 177 -2.13 13.81 -3.06
CA PHE A 177 -2.43 15.19 -2.67
C PHE A 177 -3.78 15.31 -1.95
N GLY A 178 -4.83 14.67 -2.50
CA GLY A 178 -6.12 14.57 -1.81
C GLY A 178 -6.00 13.90 -0.46
N PHE A 179 -5.30 12.77 -0.39
CA PHE A 179 -5.05 12.04 0.85
C PHE A 179 -4.40 12.93 1.92
N MET A 180 -3.35 13.67 1.57
CA MET A 180 -2.69 14.61 2.46
C MET A 180 -3.66 15.67 3.01
N LEU A 181 -4.49 16.27 2.16
CA LEU A 181 -5.49 17.24 2.59
C LEU A 181 -6.50 16.62 3.56
N GLY A 182 -6.95 15.39 3.30
CA GLY A 182 -7.84 14.66 4.19
C GLY A 182 -7.21 14.42 5.58
N ILE A 183 -5.93 14.05 5.63
CA ILE A 183 -5.17 13.92 6.89
C ILE A 183 -5.15 15.23 7.66
N LEU A 184 -4.87 16.35 6.99
CA LEU A 184 -4.85 17.68 7.61
C LEU A 184 -6.23 18.08 8.17
N LEU A 185 -7.32 17.73 7.47
CA LEU A 185 -8.67 17.98 7.97
C LEU A 185 -8.98 17.14 9.22
N PHE A 186 -8.60 15.85 9.25
CA PHE A 186 -8.76 15.04 10.45
C PHE A 186 -7.95 15.58 11.62
N TRP A 187 -6.69 15.95 11.39
CA TRP A 187 -5.87 16.57 12.42
C TRP A 187 -6.47 17.88 12.91
N PHE A 188 -6.96 18.74 12.04
CA PHE A 188 -7.64 19.98 12.43
C PHE A 188 -8.89 19.72 13.28
N ALA A 189 -9.65 18.67 12.96
CA ALA A 189 -10.89 18.33 13.65
C ALA A 189 -10.66 17.69 15.04
N THR A 190 -9.64 16.84 15.16
CA THR A 190 -9.43 15.98 16.33
C THR A 190 -8.18 16.34 17.15
N GLY A 191 -7.26 17.13 16.58
CA GLY A 191 -5.94 17.36 17.18
C GLY A 191 -5.01 16.15 17.14
N SER A 192 -5.46 15.02 16.58
CA SER A 192 -4.68 13.77 16.51
C SER A 192 -4.49 13.28 15.07
N ILE A 193 -3.42 12.49 14.89
CA ILE A 193 -3.11 11.76 13.64
C ILE A 193 -3.20 10.24 13.83
N VAL A 194 -3.41 9.76 15.06
CA VAL A 194 -3.46 8.34 15.41
C VAL A 194 -4.85 7.78 15.11
N PHE A 195 -4.94 6.68 14.39
CA PHE A 195 -6.23 6.12 13.94
C PHE A 195 -7.21 5.88 15.10
N GLN A 196 -6.76 5.25 16.18
CA GLN A 196 -7.63 4.92 17.31
C GLN A 196 -8.17 6.18 17.98
N GLU A 197 -7.34 7.19 18.19
CA GLU A 197 -7.76 8.45 18.81
C GLU A 197 -8.78 9.20 17.95
N ILE A 198 -8.61 9.17 16.62
CA ILE A 198 -9.58 9.76 15.68
C ILE A 198 -10.90 9.01 15.75
N VAL A 199 -10.86 7.66 15.70
CA VAL A 199 -12.06 6.80 15.81
C VAL A 199 -12.83 7.11 17.09
N ASP A 200 -12.15 7.26 18.23
CA ASP A 200 -12.77 7.51 19.52
C ASP A 200 -13.39 8.91 19.62
N GLN A 201 -12.82 9.89 18.94
CA GLN A 201 -13.25 11.30 19.01
C GLN A 201 -14.35 11.66 17.99
N VAL A 202 -14.31 11.09 16.77
CA VAL A 202 -15.23 11.46 15.67
C VAL A 202 -16.72 11.42 16.06
N PRO A 203 -17.22 10.42 16.80
CA PRO A 203 -18.64 10.38 17.19
C PRO A 203 -19.09 11.53 18.10
N GLY A 204 -18.17 12.16 18.83
CA GLY A 204 -18.44 13.26 19.76
C GLY A 204 -18.17 14.66 19.19
N LEU A 205 -17.70 14.77 17.94
CA LEU A 205 -17.37 16.06 17.35
C LEU A 205 -18.61 16.89 17.00
N MET A 206 -18.68 18.10 17.53
CA MET A 206 -19.69 19.10 17.15
C MET A 206 -19.27 19.86 15.87
N ILE A 207 -19.05 19.14 14.79
CA ILE A 207 -18.62 19.69 13.50
C ILE A 207 -19.70 19.38 12.46
N ALA A 208 -19.86 20.25 11.47
CA ALA A 208 -20.83 20.05 10.39
C ALA A 208 -20.56 18.69 9.69
N PRO A 209 -21.56 17.83 9.46
CA PRO A 209 -21.41 16.52 8.83
C PRO A 209 -20.67 16.58 7.49
N ILE A 210 -20.89 17.64 6.71
CA ILE A 210 -20.22 17.86 5.43
C ILE A 210 -18.69 17.94 5.57
N PHE A 211 -18.17 18.45 6.70
CA PHE A 211 -16.73 18.53 6.93
C PHE A 211 -16.10 17.14 7.05
N LEU A 212 -16.73 16.24 7.81
CA LEU A 212 -16.27 14.85 7.95
C LEU A 212 -16.41 14.08 6.63
N THR A 213 -17.50 14.32 5.90
CA THR A 213 -17.69 13.74 4.56
C THR A 213 -16.55 14.15 3.63
N VAL A 214 -16.21 15.44 3.57
CA VAL A 214 -15.11 15.96 2.75
C VAL A 214 -13.78 15.36 3.20
N ALA A 215 -13.49 15.27 4.51
CA ALA A 215 -12.28 14.68 5.02
C ALA A 215 -12.14 13.19 4.61
N CYS A 216 -13.21 12.40 4.76
CA CYS A 216 -13.24 10.99 4.34
C CYS A 216 -13.04 10.84 2.82
N VAL A 217 -13.73 11.65 2.00
CA VAL A 217 -13.60 11.60 0.54
C VAL A 217 -12.19 12.00 0.10
N LEU A 218 -11.57 12.98 0.75
CA LEU A 218 -10.20 13.38 0.47
C LEU A 218 -9.19 12.28 0.86
N VAL A 219 -9.38 11.60 1.99
CA VAL A 219 -8.58 10.40 2.32
C VAL A 219 -8.80 9.31 1.28
N PHE A 220 -10.04 9.09 0.85
CA PHE A 220 -10.37 8.13 -0.20
C PHE A 220 -9.68 8.43 -1.54
N MET A 221 -9.34 9.69 -1.86
CA MET A 221 -8.56 10.03 -3.06
C MET A 221 -7.22 9.29 -3.11
N GLY A 222 -6.58 9.02 -1.97
CA GLY A 222 -5.40 8.15 -1.90
C GLY A 222 -5.70 6.73 -2.40
N THR A 223 -6.85 6.16 -2.01
CA THR A 223 -7.31 4.87 -2.54
C THR A 223 -7.59 4.96 -4.04
N VAL A 224 -8.25 6.03 -4.51
CA VAL A 224 -8.55 6.24 -5.95
C VAL A 224 -7.25 6.21 -6.77
N GLY A 225 -6.17 6.81 -6.28
CA GLY A 225 -4.85 6.76 -6.91
C GLY A 225 -4.24 5.35 -6.89
N LYS A 226 -3.94 4.81 -5.70
CA LYS A 226 -3.21 3.54 -5.56
C LYS A 226 -3.98 2.32 -6.02
N SER A 227 -5.29 2.25 -5.74
CA SER A 227 -6.15 1.15 -6.17
C SER A 227 -6.77 1.37 -7.55
N ALA A 228 -6.26 2.35 -8.30
CA ALA A 228 -6.66 2.62 -9.69
C ALA A 228 -8.17 2.70 -9.87
N GLN A 229 -8.87 3.39 -8.95
CA GLN A 229 -10.29 3.65 -9.11
C GLN A 229 -10.52 4.77 -10.12
N MET A 230 -11.66 4.77 -10.79
CA MET A 230 -12.00 5.84 -11.72
C MET A 230 -12.12 7.18 -10.99
N PRO A 231 -11.59 8.28 -11.60
CA PRO A 231 -11.00 8.37 -12.94
C PRO A 231 -9.48 8.10 -13.01
N LEU A 232 -8.79 7.82 -11.89
CA LEU A 232 -7.33 7.68 -11.83
C LEU A 232 -6.81 6.27 -12.17
N HIS A 233 -7.56 5.47 -12.96
CA HIS A 233 -7.25 4.08 -13.28
C HIS A 233 -6.21 3.90 -14.42
N VAL A 234 -5.98 4.92 -15.22
CA VAL A 234 -5.27 4.84 -16.52
C VAL A 234 -3.81 4.40 -16.42
N TRP A 235 -3.16 4.59 -15.27
CA TRP A 235 -1.77 4.23 -15.07
C TRP A 235 -1.55 2.71 -14.96
N LEU A 236 -2.54 1.97 -14.44
CA LEU A 236 -2.38 0.55 -14.11
C LEU A 236 -2.22 -0.33 -15.36
N PRO A 237 -3.05 -0.22 -16.41
CA PRO A 237 -2.83 -0.97 -17.65
C PRO A 237 -1.51 -0.62 -18.34
N ASN A 238 -1.06 0.64 -18.27
CA ASN A 238 0.20 1.07 -18.88
C ASN A 238 1.42 0.61 -18.07
N SER A 239 1.30 0.40 -16.76
CA SER A 239 2.37 -0.15 -15.92
C SER A 239 2.80 -1.58 -16.30
N MET A 240 2.04 -2.26 -17.17
CA MET A 240 2.39 -3.58 -17.73
C MET A 240 3.61 -3.58 -18.64
N GLU A 241 4.15 -2.41 -19.02
CA GLU A 241 5.43 -2.26 -19.71
C GLU A 241 6.62 -2.69 -18.84
N GLY A 242 6.46 -2.71 -17.52
CA GLY A 242 7.47 -3.22 -16.59
C GLY A 242 7.66 -4.74 -16.65
N PRO A 243 8.73 -5.25 -15.99
CA PRO A 243 8.99 -6.68 -15.87
C PRO A 243 7.81 -7.43 -15.25
N THR A 244 7.50 -8.65 -15.75
CA THR A 244 6.36 -9.44 -15.25
C THR A 244 6.38 -9.68 -13.73
N PRO A 245 7.53 -9.95 -13.06
CA PRO A 245 7.52 -10.07 -11.60
C PRO A 245 7.08 -8.79 -10.88
N VAL A 246 7.40 -7.62 -11.45
CA VAL A 246 6.93 -6.33 -10.91
C VAL A 246 5.41 -6.23 -11.02
N SER A 247 4.87 -6.52 -12.21
CA SER A 247 3.41 -6.51 -12.41
C SER A 247 2.71 -7.48 -11.44
N SER A 248 3.26 -8.68 -11.24
CA SER A 248 2.71 -9.65 -10.28
C SER A 248 2.73 -9.12 -8.83
N LEU A 249 3.81 -8.46 -8.41
CA LEU A 249 3.92 -7.94 -7.05
C LEU A 249 3.00 -6.74 -6.82
N LEU A 250 3.07 -5.73 -7.71
CA LEU A 250 2.32 -4.50 -7.56
C LEU A 250 0.81 -4.72 -7.60
N HIS A 251 0.34 -5.62 -8.47
CA HIS A 251 -1.08 -5.74 -8.78
C HIS A 251 -1.80 -6.87 -8.05
N ALA A 252 -1.07 -7.85 -7.47
CA ALA A 252 -1.72 -8.96 -6.78
C ALA A 252 -2.03 -8.65 -5.31
N ALA A 253 -1.03 -8.23 -4.53
CA ALA A 253 -1.17 -8.23 -3.07
C ALA A 253 -0.57 -7.00 -2.36
N THR A 254 -0.07 -6.02 -3.12
CA THR A 254 0.70 -4.94 -2.49
C THR A 254 0.16 -3.56 -2.82
N MET A 255 0.74 -2.83 -3.77
CA MET A 255 0.43 -1.42 -4.00
C MET A 255 -1.07 -1.15 -4.18
N VAL A 256 -1.73 -1.92 -5.06
CA VAL A 256 -3.16 -1.70 -5.36
C VAL A 256 -4.08 -2.16 -4.22
N ALA A 257 -3.64 -3.13 -3.43
CA ALA A 257 -4.38 -3.58 -2.24
C ALA A 257 -4.20 -2.60 -1.06
N ALA A 258 -3.16 -1.75 -1.06
CA ALA A 258 -2.93 -0.78 0.01
C ALA A 258 -4.10 0.20 0.18
N GLY A 259 -4.75 0.62 -0.92
CA GLY A 259 -5.92 1.50 -0.83
C GLY A 259 -7.13 0.82 -0.20
N VAL A 260 -7.40 -0.43 -0.56
CA VAL A 260 -8.47 -1.24 0.05
C VAL A 260 -8.16 -1.49 1.54
N TYR A 261 -6.89 -1.80 1.86
CA TYR A 261 -6.42 -1.95 3.24
C TYR A 261 -6.63 -0.68 4.06
N MET A 262 -6.30 0.50 3.50
CA MET A 262 -6.52 1.78 4.16
C MET A 262 -8.01 2.01 4.45
N LEU A 263 -8.91 1.74 3.50
CA LEU A 263 -10.35 1.86 3.73
C LEU A 263 -10.85 0.92 4.83
N ALA A 264 -10.36 -0.32 4.86
CA ALA A 264 -10.67 -1.25 5.95
C ALA A 264 -10.13 -0.76 7.29
N ARG A 265 -8.95 -0.13 7.32
CA ARG A 265 -8.33 0.44 8.52
C ARG A 265 -9.12 1.62 9.10
N ILE A 266 -9.67 2.48 8.24
CA ILE A 266 -10.45 3.65 8.65
C ILE A 266 -11.97 3.37 8.65
N PHE A 267 -12.39 2.12 8.47
CA PHE A 267 -13.80 1.75 8.40
C PHE A 267 -14.62 2.25 9.61
N PRO A 268 -14.13 2.19 10.86
CA PRO A 268 -14.86 2.73 12.01
C PRO A 268 -15.17 4.23 11.89
N ILE A 269 -14.33 5.00 11.18
CA ILE A 269 -14.59 6.41 10.88
C ILE A 269 -15.68 6.53 9.80
N LEU A 270 -15.61 5.69 8.77
CA LEU A 270 -16.59 5.68 7.68
C LEU A 270 -17.99 5.26 8.17
N GLU A 271 -18.07 4.44 9.21
CA GLU A 271 -19.34 3.99 9.81
C GLU A 271 -20.22 5.16 10.27
N VAL A 272 -19.61 6.20 10.81
CA VAL A 272 -20.32 7.38 11.31
C VAL A 272 -20.52 8.49 10.25
N VAL A 273 -20.07 8.25 9.00
CA VAL A 273 -20.15 9.21 7.89
C VAL A 273 -20.82 8.57 6.65
N PRO A 274 -22.15 8.36 6.68
CA PRO A 274 -22.86 7.61 5.64
C PRO A 274 -22.74 8.23 4.24
N ASP A 275 -22.72 9.57 4.14
CA ASP A 275 -22.58 10.25 2.84
C ASP A 275 -21.25 9.92 2.16
N ALA A 276 -20.16 9.81 2.93
CA ALA A 276 -18.86 9.40 2.38
C ALA A 276 -18.90 7.94 1.90
N ARG A 277 -19.53 7.05 2.66
CA ARG A 277 -19.72 5.65 2.26
C ARG A 277 -20.48 5.52 0.96
N GLU A 278 -21.55 6.31 0.78
CA GLU A 278 -22.32 6.30 -0.46
C GLU A 278 -21.45 6.72 -1.66
N ILE A 279 -20.68 7.80 -1.55
CA ILE A 279 -19.75 8.24 -2.60
C ILE A 279 -18.73 7.14 -2.93
N ILE A 280 -18.14 6.53 -1.91
CA ILE A 280 -17.15 5.44 -2.07
C ILE A 280 -17.80 4.22 -2.76
N ALA A 281 -19.02 3.86 -2.38
CA ALA A 281 -19.77 2.77 -3.00
C ALA A 281 -20.02 3.01 -4.50
N TRP A 282 -20.46 4.21 -4.86
CA TRP A 282 -20.68 4.57 -6.26
C TRP A 282 -19.39 4.52 -7.08
N VAL A 283 -18.30 5.10 -6.58
CA VAL A 283 -16.99 5.05 -7.28
C VAL A 283 -16.52 3.61 -7.46
N GLY A 284 -16.60 2.78 -6.42
CA GLY A 284 -16.24 1.36 -6.48
C GLY A 284 -17.09 0.57 -7.48
N GLY A 285 -18.41 0.76 -7.44
CA GLY A 285 -19.36 0.10 -8.33
C GLY A 285 -19.16 0.46 -9.80
N ILE A 286 -19.03 1.77 -10.09
CA ILE A 286 -18.76 2.27 -11.45
C ILE A 286 -17.41 1.72 -11.95
N THR A 287 -16.38 1.76 -11.11
CA THR A 287 -15.04 1.25 -11.47
C THR A 287 -15.10 -0.25 -11.78
N CYS A 288 -15.76 -1.03 -10.91
CA CYS A 288 -15.92 -2.48 -11.09
C CYS A 288 -16.54 -2.81 -12.45
N PHE A 289 -17.66 -2.19 -12.78
CA PHE A 289 -18.41 -2.46 -14.00
C PHE A 289 -17.66 -1.97 -15.26
N ALA A 290 -17.21 -0.73 -15.25
CA ALA A 290 -16.56 -0.13 -16.42
C ALA A 290 -15.22 -0.82 -16.74
N ALA A 291 -14.41 -1.17 -15.73
CA ALA A 291 -13.17 -1.90 -15.94
C ALA A 291 -13.40 -3.31 -16.50
N ALA A 292 -14.45 -4.01 -16.06
CA ALA A 292 -14.82 -5.30 -16.63
C ALA A 292 -15.16 -5.18 -18.12
N LEU A 293 -15.91 -4.16 -18.52
CA LEU A 293 -16.21 -3.89 -19.93
C LEU A 293 -14.93 -3.56 -20.73
N MET A 294 -14.02 -2.74 -20.16
CA MET A 294 -12.75 -2.42 -20.83
C MET A 294 -11.87 -3.66 -21.02
N ALA A 295 -11.89 -4.61 -20.08
CA ALA A 295 -11.14 -5.86 -20.17
C ALA A 295 -11.51 -6.68 -21.41
N THR A 296 -12.79 -6.70 -21.81
CA THR A 296 -13.27 -7.46 -22.96
C THR A 296 -12.76 -6.93 -24.31
N GLN A 297 -12.28 -5.71 -24.36
CA GLN A 297 -11.75 -5.05 -25.56
C GLN A 297 -10.23 -5.18 -25.72
N GLN A 298 -9.56 -5.77 -24.73
CA GLN A 298 -8.09 -5.89 -24.76
C GLN A 298 -7.66 -7.16 -25.50
N SER A 299 -6.58 -7.04 -26.28
CA SER A 299 -5.94 -8.17 -26.94
C SER A 299 -4.69 -8.69 -26.22
N ASP A 300 -4.06 -7.85 -25.39
CA ASP A 300 -2.88 -8.20 -24.60
C ASP A 300 -3.29 -8.81 -23.27
N ILE A 301 -2.79 -10.02 -22.97
CA ILE A 301 -3.14 -10.77 -21.76
C ILE A 301 -2.79 -10.01 -20.46
N LYS A 302 -1.67 -9.28 -20.43
CA LYS A 302 -1.30 -8.47 -19.27
C LYS A 302 -2.30 -7.34 -19.05
N ARG A 303 -2.76 -6.68 -20.13
CA ARG A 303 -3.77 -5.60 -20.05
C ARG A 303 -5.14 -6.14 -19.66
N ILE A 304 -5.54 -7.33 -20.14
CA ILE A 304 -6.76 -8.00 -19.67
C ILE A 304 -6.71 -8.20 -18.16
N LEU A 305 -5.60 -8.75 -17.64
CA LEU A 305 -5.41 -8.97 -16.21
C LEU A 305 -5.36 -7.66 -15.41
N ALA A 306 -4.81 -6.59 -15.99
CA ALA A 306 -4.79 -5.27 -15.37
C ALA A 306 -6.21 -4.70 -15.17
N TYR A 307 -7.04 -4.73 -16.21
CA TYR A 307 -8.43 -4.28 -16.10
C TYR A 307 -9.27 -5.20 -15.21
N SER A 308 -9.01 -6.51 -15.22
CA SER A 308 -9.60 -7.43 -14.26
C SER A 308 -9.24 -7.06 -12.83
N THR A 309 -7.98 -6.69 -12.57
CA THR A 309 -7.53 -6.23 -11.25
C THR A 309 -8.26 -4.95 -10.83
N ILE A 310 -8.40 -3.96 -11.72
CA ILE A 310 -9.15 -2.72 -11.45
C ILE A 310 -10.60 -3.06 -11.09
N SER A 311 -11.23 -3.97 -11.83
CA SER A 311 -12.60 -4.42 -11.56
C SER A 311 -12.73 -5.07 -10.19
N GLN A 312 -11.82 -5.97 -9.82
CA GLN A 312 -11.84 -6.63 -8.50
C GLN A 312 -11.59 -5.64 -7.36
N LEU A 313 -10.69 -4.67 -7.54
CA LEU A 313 -10.47 -3.62 -6.56
C LEU A 313 -11.71 -2.74 -6.39
N GLY A 314 -12.39 -2.39 -7.49
CA GLY A 314 -13.68 -1.68 -7.44
C GLY A 314 -14.73 -2.47 -6.66
N TYR A 315 -14.80 -3.80 -6.87
CA TYR A 315 -15.67 -4.68 -6.11
C TYR A 315 -15.33 -4.69 -4.61
N MET A 316 -14.04 -4.75 -4.25
CA MET A 316 -13.61 -4.70 -2.84
C MET A 316 -13.94 -3.35 -2.19
N VAL A 317 -13.72 -2.23 -2.92
CA VAL A 317 -14.08 -0.87 -2.46
C VAL A 317 -15.58 -0.76 -2.22
N LEU A 318 -16.40 -1.24 -3.15
CA LEU A 318 -17.86 -1.32 -2.99
C LEU A 318 -18.23 -2.16 -1.77
N GLY A 319 -17.63 -3.35 -1.63
CA GLY A 319 -17.88 -4.26 -0.51
C GLY A 319 -17.64 -3.62 0.85
N ILE A 320 -16.51 -2.91 1.03
CA ILE A 320 -16.23 -2.17 2.26
C ILE A 320 -17.26 -1.06 2.49
N ALA A 321 -17.60 -0.30 1.45
CA ALA A 321 -18.51 0.83 1.59
C ALA A 321 -19.94 0.41 1.98
N VAL A 322 -20.42 -0.76 1.54
CA VAL A 322 -21.78 -1.27 1.85
C VAL A 322 -21.81 -2.25 3.01
N ALA A 323 -20.65 -2.62 3.57
CA ALA A 323 -20.58 -3.59 4.65
C ALA A 323 -21.46 -3.16 5.84
N PRO A 324 -22.22 -4.08 6.45
CA PRO A 324 -22.94 -3.80 7.68
C PRO A 324 -21.96 -3.50 8.82
N THR A 325 -22.37 -2.66 9.75
CA THR A 325 -21.54 -2.10 10.82
C THR A 325 -20.96 -3.15 11.79
N SER A 326 -21.45 -4.38 11.78
CA SER A 326 -20.99 -5.46 12.65
C SER A 326 -19.93 -6.39 12.04
N ASP A 327 -19.66 -6.31 10.72
CA ASP A 327 -18.99 -7.40 9.98
C ASP A 327 -17.55 -7.09 9.53
N VAL A 328 -17.00 -5.92 9.82
CA VAL A 328 -15.65 -5.51 9.37
C VAL A 328 -14.59 -5.58 10.47
N ALA A 329 -14.97 -6.02 11.67
CA ALA A 329 -14.07 -6.12 12.82
C ALA A 329 -13.27 -7.44 12.85
#